data_1b1d7b985c23cafb8230f7f03ef59429
#
_entry.id   1b1d7b985c23cafb8230f7f03ef59429
#
_cell.length_a   1.000
_cell.length_b   1.000
_cell.length_c   1.000
_cell.angle_alpha   90.00
_cell.angle_beta   90.00
_cell.angle_gamma   90.00
#
_symmetry.space_group_name_H-M   'P 1'
#
loop_
_entity.id
_entity.type
_entity.pdbx_description
1 polymer ?
#
loop_
_entity_poly.entity_id
_entity_poly.type
_entity_poly.pdbx_seq_one_letter_code
_entity_poly.pdbx_strand_id
1 'polypeptide(L)'
;MVGQPDSGVKYLVGSLLLSLSLGVHALPRHAPVPGGVAVIDLGPSNASPPSALWGDQPLAVVKEGGRWFALLGIPLDTLPGELEIRVTADGGTLAKTVAIAVKNYPEQRLTIKDKRKVEPSAEDIARIEHEQKVTAAVKKRFTSNQPDTALAQPSAGPLSSRFGLRRFFNGQPRNPHAGLDVAAGPGTPVRAPSDAVVANTGDYFFNGNTVFLDHGQGLITAYMHLSRIDVRPGQTVRRGDLLGAIGATGRVTGPHLHWAVILNNTPVDPELFLTRRP
;
A
#
# COMPACT_ATOMS: atom_id res chain seq x y z
N MET A 1 -30.95 48.19 -58.90
CA MET A 1 -30.13 48.43 -57.73
C MET A 1 -30.50 47.32 -56.75
N VAL A 2 -29.65 46.27 -56.68
CA VAL A 2 -29.88 45.11 -55.88
C VAL A 2 -28.83 45.12 -54.78
N GLY A 3 -29.27 45.22 -53.48
CA GLY A 3 -28.42 45.22 -52.32
C GLY A 3 -28.05 43.76 -51.95
N GLN A 4 -26.75 43.52 -51.75
CA GLN A 4 -26.22 42.27 -51.20
C GLN A 4 -26.40 42.25 -49.69
N PRO A 5 -26.69 41.11 -49.09
CA PRO A 5 -26.65 40.92 -47.63
C PRO A 5 -25.24 40.53 -47.17
N ASP A 6 -24.77 41.24 -46.15
CA ASP A 6 -23.51 41.07 -45.46
C ASP A 6 -23.59 39.82 -44.56
N SER A 7 -22.74 38.81 -44.80
CA SER A 7 -22.67 37.59 -44.01
C SER A 7 -21.58 37.71 -42.93
N GLY A 8 -21.97 38.21 -41.75
CA GLY A 8 -21.12 38.26 -40.57
C GLY A 8 -20.86 36.88 -40.00
N VAL A 9 -19.69 36.29 -40.22
CA VAL A 9 -19.21 35.08 -39.57
C VAL A 9 -18.77 35.43 -38.15
N LYS A 10 -19.56 35.00 -37.17
CA LYS A 10 -19.21 35.06 -35.74
C LYS A 10 -18.29 33.90 -35.38
N TYR A 11 -17.02 34.18 -35.14
CA TYR A 11 -16.09 33.21 -34.56
C TYR A 11 -16.40 33.04 -33.07
N LEU A 12 -16.89 31.87 -32.69
CA LEU A 12 -17.00 31.44 -31.29
C LEU A 12 -15.62 31.02 -30.84
N VAL A 13 -14.92 31.87 -30.07
CA VAL A 13 -13.69 31.49 -29.37
C VAL A 13 -14.10 30.65 -28.14
N GLY A 14 -14.07 29.34 -28.29
CA GLY A 14 -14.26 28.42 -27.17
C GLY A 14 -13.02 28.42 -26.27
N SER A 15 -13.09 29.09 -25.13
CA SER A 15 -12.06 29.00 -24.08
C SER A 15 -12.09 27.60 -23.47
N LEU A 16 -11.11 26.76 -23.81
CA LEU A 16 -10.85 25.47 -23.21
C LEU A 16 -10.26 25.71 -21.80
N LEU A 17 -11.10 25.71 -20.78
CA LEU A 17 -10.66 25.69 -19.38
C LEU A 17 -10.01 24.34 -19.08
N LEU A 18 -8.68 24.29 -19.14
CA LEU A 18 -7.88 23.17 -18.66
C LEU A 18 -7.98 23.18 -17.12
N SER A 19 -8.90 22.40 -16.57
CA SER A 19 -8.96 22.15 -15.13
C SER A 19 -7.75 21.30 -14.74
N LEU A 20 -6.66 21.95 -14.28
CA LEU A 20 -5.63 21.26 -13.52
C LEU A 20 -6.30 20.74 -12.22
N SER A 21 -6.63 19.47 -12.20
CA SER A 21 -6.93 18.77 -10.95
C SER A 21 -5.63 18.70 -10.15
N LEU A 22 -5.43 19.66 -9.24
CA LEU A 22 -4.43 19.52 -8.17
C LEU A 22 -4.85 18.30 -7.36
N GLY A 23 -4.18 17.18 -7.60
CA GLY A 23 -4.36 15.97 -6.79
C GLY A 23 -4.10 16.34 -5.34
N VAL A 24 -5.13 16.25 -4.50
CA VAL A 24 -4.96 16.37 -3.05
C VAL A 24 -4.26 15.10 -2.62
N HIS A 25 -2.94 15.15 -2.49
CA HIS A 25 -2.15 14.09 -1.89
C HIS A 25 -2.34 14.16 -0.38
N ALA A 26 -3.28 13.39 0.16
CA ALA A 26 -3.44 13.32 1.60
C ALA A 26 -2.36 12.38 2.19
N LEU A 27 -1.62 12.87 3.19
CA LEU A 27 -0.68 12.04 3.97
C LEU A 27 -1.44 10.90 4.66
N PRO A 28 -0.78 9.75 4.91
CA PRO A 28 -1.35 8.72 5.77
C PRO A 28 -1.57 9.29 7.17
N ARG A 29 -2.50 8.73 7.92
CA ARG A 29 -2.73 9.15 9.31
C ARG A 29 -1.48 8.87 10.15
N HIS A 30 -1.01 9.89 10.86
CA HIS A 30 0.11 9.76 11.81
C HIS A 30 -0.31 8.85 12.98
N ALA A 31 0.37 7.73 13.12
CA ALA A 31 0.15 6.74 14.18
C ALA A 31 1.49 6.07 14.53
N PRO A 32 2.34 6.71 15.36
CA PRO A 32 3.66 6.19 15.71
C PRO A 32 3.56 5.10 16.79
N VAL A 33 3.09 3.94 16.38
CA VAL A 33 2.90 2.73 17.19
C VAL A 33 3.41 1.51 16.41
N PRO A 34 3.70 0.37 17.05
CA PRO A 34 4.02 -0.86 16.32
C PRO A 34 2.97 -1.16 15.23
N GLY A 35 3.40 -1.41 14.00
CA GLY A 35 2.52 -1.60 12.83
C GLY A 35 1.89 -0.34 12.26
N GLY A 36 2.23 0.84 12.80
CA GLY A 36 1.73 2.13 12.35
C GLY A 36 2.68 2.85 11.40
N VAL A 37 2.39 4.14 11.18
CA VAL A 37 3.18 5.04 10.34
C VAL A 37 3.48 6.32 11.10
N ALA A 38 4.75 6.70 11.18
CA ALA A 38 5.13 8.03 11.60
C ALA A 38 5.26 8.95 10.39
N VAL A 39 4.54 10.06 10.42
CA VAL A 39 4.64 11.16 9.44
C VAL A 39 5.51 12.24 10.07
N ILE A 40 6.68 12.48 9.52
CA ILE A 40 7.74 13.31 10.10
C ILE A 40 7.93 14.52 9.22
N ASP A 41 7.65 15.72 9.75
CA ASP A 41 7.84 16.98 9.05
C ASP A 41 9.33 17.28 8.86
N LEU A 42 9.72 17.49 7.60
CA LEU A 42 11.10 17.81 7.21
C LEU A 42 11.33 19.30 6.89
N GLY A 43 10.26 20.11 6.93
CA GLY A 43 10.34 21.55 6.68
C GLY A 43 9.73 22.00 5.34
N PRO A 44 9.88 23.30 5.01
CA PRO A 44 9.33 23.88 3.77
C PRO A 44 9.90 23.23 2.52
N SER A 45 9.07 23.13 1.46
CA SER A 45 9.45 22.51 0.17
C SER A 45 9.94 23.51 -0.86
N ASN A 46 10.60 24.56 -0.45
CA ASN A 46 11.20 25.60 -1.30
C ASN A 46 12.62 25.26 -1.80
N ALA A 47 13.17 24.13 -1.33
CA ALA A 47 14.48 23.59 -1.72
C ALA A 47 14.32 22.20 -2.40
N SER A 48 15.45 21.60 -2.77
CA SER A 48 15.50 20.22 -3.29
C SER A 48 14.89 19.22 -2.29
N PRO A 49 14.29 18.12 -2.77
CA PRO A 49 13.75 17.10 -1.86
C PRO A 49 14.85 16.60 -0.91
N PRO A 50 14.61 16.61 0.41
CA PRO A 50 15.53 15.98 1.35
C PRO A 50 15.51 14.47 1.17
N SER A 51 16.56 13.79 1.67
CA SER A 51 16.54 12.35 1.85
C SER A 51 16.38 12.00 3.33
N ALA A 52 15.74 10.86 3.61
CA ALA A 52 15.55 10.37 4.96
C ALA A 52 15.87 8.87 5.01
N LEU A 53 16.55 8.44 6.07
CA LEU A 53 16.94 7.04 6.30
C LEU A 53 16.58 6.62 7.72
N TRP A 54 16.15 5.38 7.88
CA TRP A 54 16.10 4.69 9.16
C TRP A 54 17.09 3.52 9.13
N GLY A 55 18.19 3.65 9.88
CA GLY A 55 19.37 2.83 9.62
C GLY A 55 19.87 3.06 8.20
N ASP A 56 19.93 1.96 7.41
CA ASP A 56 20.27 1.99 5.98
C ASP A 56 19.04 1.96 5.05
N GLN A 57 17.83 1.90 5.63
CA GLN A 57 16.59 1.82 4.85
C GLN A 57 16.14 3.21 4.43
N PRO A 58 15.99 3.50 3.11
CA PRO A 58 15.46 4.77 2.65
C PRO A 58 13.97 4.88 3.00
N LEU A 59 13.56 6.08 3.43
CA LEU A 59 12.17 6.41 3.72
C LEU A 59 11.54 7.15 2.55
N ALA A 60 10.24 6.94 2.34
CA ALA A 60 9.49 7.75 1.40
C ALA A 60 9.48 9.22 1.86
N VAL A 61 9.82 10.13 0.94
CA VAL A 61 9.75 11.58 1.18
C VAL A 61 8.72 12.16 0.22
N VAL A 62 7.63 12.65 0.76
CA VAL A 62 6.49 13.16 0.01
C VAL A 62 6.25 14.63 0.29
N LYS A 63 5.64 15.32 -0.67
CA LYS A 63 5.32 16.74 -0.56
C LYS A 63 3.82 16.93 -0.32
N GLU A 64 3.47 17.70 0.71
CA GLU A 64 2.09 18.06 1.04
C GLU A 64 2.03 19.48 1.61
N GLY A 65 1.06 20.28 1.17
CA GLY A 65 0.84 21.62 1.72
C GLY A 65 2.06 22.55 1.70
N GLY A 66 2.97 22.40 0.71
CA GLY A 66 4.18 23.19 0.63
C GLY A 66 5.30 22.76 1.61
N ARG A 67 5.22 21.57 2.16
CA ARG A 67 6.22 20.99 3.06
C ARG A 67 6.64 19.60 2.62
N TRP A 68 7.82 19.15 3.04
CA TRP A 68 8.29 17.78 2.89
C TRP A 68 8.03 16.96 4.14
N PHE A 69 7.65 15.70 3.94
CA PHE A 69 7.42 14.75 5.01
C PHE A 69 8.13 13.43 4.72
N ALA A 70 8.84 12.87 5.71
CA ALA A 70 9.27 11.49 5.66
C ALA A 70 8.18 10.59 6.25
N LEU A 71 7.99 9.42 5.62
CA LEU A 71 7.05 8.41 6.08
C LEU A 71 7.82 7.20 6.58
N LEU A 72 7.74 6.92 7.89
CA LEU A 72 8.38 5.75 8.52
C LEU A 72 7.32 4.69 8.82
N GLY A 73 7.39 3.55 8.14
CA GLY A 73 6.65 2.34 8.52
C GLY A 73 7.29 1.68 9.73
N ILE A 74 6.51 1.44 10.79
CA ILE A 74 7.01 0.92 12.07
C ILE A 74 6.69 -0.58 12.16
N PRO A 75 7.69 -1.47 12.28
CA PRO A 75 7.46 -2.91 12.43
C PRO A 75 6.57 -3.26 13.61
N LEU A 76 5.81 -4.37 13.50
CA LEU A 76 4.90 -4.83 14.56
C LEU A 76 5.61 -5.28 15.85
N ASP A 77 6.87 -5.65 15.75
CA ASP A 77 7.73 -6.09 16.86
C ASP A 77 8.56 -4.96 17.48
N THR A 78 8.36 -3.71 17.01
CA THR A 78 9.04 -2.54 17.57
C THR A 78 8.58 -2.33 19.02
N LEU A 79 9.54 -2.21 19.93
CA LEU A 79 9.25 -1.87 21.32
C LEU A 79 8.92 -0.36 21.46
N PRO A 80 8.06 0.00 22.43
CA PRO A 80 7.84 1.41 22.77
C PRO A 80 9.16 2.10 23.17
N GLY A 81 9.32 3.37 22.82
CA GLY A 81 10.53 4.12 23.04
C GLY A 81 10.77 5.15 21.95
N GLU A 82 12.02 5.48 21.70
CA GLU A 82 12.41 6.44 20.68
C GLU A 82 13.10 5.75 19.50
N LEU A 83 12.71 6.12 18.28
CA LEU A 83 13.41 5.77 17.06
C LEU A 83 14.05 7.03 16.47
N GLU A 84 15.27 6.90 15.98
CA GLU A 84 15.97 7.98 15.31
C GLU A 84 16.01 7.74 13.80
N ILE A 85 15.69 8.76 13.01
CA ILE A 85 15.91 8.82 11.57
C ILE A 85 16.98 9.86 11.24
N ARG A 86 17.73 9.61 10.19
CA ARG A 86 18.72 10.54 9.64
C ARG A 86 18.11 11.27 8.43
N VAL A 87 18.15 12.59 8.45
CA VAL A 87 17.63 13.45 7.39
C VAL A 87 18.78 14.27 6.80
N THR A 88 18.92 14.25 5.47
CA THR A 88 19.91 15.06 4.75
C THR A 88 19.19 16.06 3.86
N ALA A 89 19.45 17.36 4.06
CA ALA A 89 18.86 18.47 3.29
C ALA A 89 19.86 19.62 3.24
N ASP A 90 19.90 20.37 2.13
CA ASP A 90 20.68 21.60 1.94
C ASP A 90 22.15 21.51 2.41
N GLY A 91 22.79 20.34 2.12
CA GLY A 91 24.20 20.09 2.45
C GLY A 91 24.48 19.69 3.90
N GLY A 92 23.46 19.61 4.76
CA GLY A 92 23.59 19.17 6.16
C GLY A 92 22.84 17.87 6.44
N THR A 93 23.30 17.16 7.48
CA THR A 93 22.62 15.97 8.00
C THR A 93 22.24 16.20 9.45
N LEU A 94 21.01 15.85 9.82
CA LEU A 94 20.49 15.95 11.18
C LEU A 94 19.73 14.68 11.56
N ALA A 95 19.67 14.40 12.85
CA ALA A 95 18.81 13.36 13.41
C ALA A 95 17.44 13.94 13.78
N LYS A 96 16.38 13.14 13.57
CA LYS A 96 15.04 13.42 14.08
C LYS A 96 14.54 12.21 14.85
N THR A 97 14.02 12.44 16.04
CA THR A 97 13.50 11.42 16.94
C THR A 97 11.99 11.28 16.79
N VAL A 98 11.51 10.05 16.84
CA VAL A 98 10.10 9.68 16.83
C VAL A 98 9.79 8.84 18.05
N ALA A 99 8.89 9.32 18.91
CA ALA A 99 8.42 8.57 20.07
C ALA A 99 7.38 7.52 19.62
N ILE A 100 7.63 6.24 19.93
CA ILE A 100 6.77 5.11 19.62
C ILE A 100 5.94 4.76 20.86
N ALA A 101 4.62 4.92 20.75
CA ALA A 101 3.70 4.60 21.82
C ALA A 101 3.33 3.11 21.84
N VAL A 102 2.82 2.64 22.98
CA VAL A 102 2.31 1.27 23.15
C VAL A 102 1.04 1.07 22.30
N LYS A 103 0.95 -0.07 21.61
CA LYS A 103 -0.30 -0.55 20.99
C LYS A 103 -0.45 -2.05 21.22
N ASN A 104 -1.56 -2.45 21.81
CA ASN A 104 -1.92 -3.85 22.02
C ASN A 104 -2.86 -4.31 20.93
N TYR A 105 -2.58 -5.48 20.35
CA TYR A 105 -3.40 -6.11 19.32
C TYR A 105 -4.15 -7.32 19.90
N PRO A 106 -5.46 -7.45 19.61
CA PRO A 106 -6.27 -8.60 20.07
C PRO A 106 -5.79 -9.92 19.45
N GLU A 107 -6.20 -11.03 20.07
CA GLU A 107 -6.02 -12.36 19.50
C GLU A 107 -7.14 -12.69 18.51
N GLN A 108 -6.75 -13.44 17.47
CA GLN A 108 -7.66 -14.05 16.51
C GLN A 108 -7.33 -15.54 16.41
N ARG A 109 -8.30 -16.39 16.78
CA ARG A 109 -8.18 -17.86 16.72
C ARG A 109 -9.02 -18.39 15.57
N LEU A 110 -8.37 -19.06 14.60
CA LEU A 110 -8.99 -19.55 13.37
C LEU A 110 -8.74 -21.04 13.21
N THR A 111 -9.74 -21.74 12.65
CA THR A 111 -9.61 -23.14 12.24
C THR A 111 -9.38 -23.20 10.74
N ILE A 112 -8.21 -23.71 10.33
CA ILE A 112 -7.84 -23.94 8.93
C ILE A 112 -8.12 -25.42 8.63
N LYS A 113 -9.02 -25.67 7.67
CA LYS A 113 -9.43 -27.03 7.28
C LYS A 113 -8.31 -27.80 6.58
N ASP A 114 -7.60 -27.11 5.67
CA ASP A 114 -6.44 -27.71 4.99
C ASP A 114 -5.23 -27.72 5.93
N LYS A 115 -4.99 -28.89 6.55
CA LYS A 115 -3.87 -29.10 7.49
C LYS A 115 -2.52 -28.83 6.86
N ARG A 116 -2.35 -29.10 5.56
CA ARG A 116 -1.11 -28.84 4.80
C ARG A 116 -0.75 -27.33 4.81
N LYS A 117 -1.75 -26.45 4.89
CA LYS A 117 -1.54 -25.00 5.02
C LYS A 117 -1.17 -24.55 6.45
N VAL A 118 -1.24 -25.44 7.44
CA VAL A 118 -0.84 -25.19 8.83
C VAL A 118 0.49 -25.88 9.13
N GLU A 119 0.64 -27.12 8.66
CA GLU A 119 1.83 -27.98 8.79
C GLU A 119 2.31 -28.42 7.40
N PRO A 120 3.10 -27.56 6.73
CA PRO A 120 3.59 -27.83 5.37
C PRO A 120 4.52 -29.07 5.33
N SER A 121 4.48 -29.82 4.22
CA SER A 121 5.44 -30.89 3.94
C SER A 121 6.83 -30.32 3.62
N ALA A 122 7.85 -31.15 3.54
CA ALA A 122 9.20 -30.75 3.14
C ALA A 122 9.23 -30.10 1.73
N GLU A 123 8.44 -30.62 0.79
CA GLU A 123 8.28 -30.07 -0.56
C GLU A 123 7.63 -28.67 -0.51
N ASP A 124 6.58 -28.51 0.32
CA ASP A 124 5.93 -27.21 0.52
C ASP A 124 6.89 -26.20 1.12
N ILE A 125 7.74 -26.62 2.08
CA ILE A 125 8.73 -25.74 2.71
C ILE A 125 9.71 -25.19 1.66
N ALA A 126 10.24 -26.03 0.76
CA ALA A 126 11.11 -25.58 -0.30
C ALA A 126 10.43 -24.55 -1.23
N ARG A 127 9.16 -24.77 -1.60
CA ARG A 127 8.34 -23.81 -2.34
C ARG A 127 8.17 -22.50 -1.56
N ILE A 128 7.82 -22.58 -0.29
CA ILE A 128 7.60 -21.41 0.59
C ILE A 128 8.88 -20.58 0.71
N GLU A 129 10.05 -21.21 0.89
CA GLU A 129 11.34 -20.51 0.99
C GLU A 129 11.69 -19.78 -0.31
N HIS A 130 11.45 -20.39 -1.46
CA HIS A 130 11.62 -19.73 -2.75
C HIS A 130 10.70 -18.51 -2.88
N GLU A 131 9.42 -18.68 -2.57
CA GLU A 131 8.41 -17.62 -2.63
C GLU A 131 8.69 -16.48 -1.66
N GLN A 132 9.23 -16.76 -0.49
CA GLN A 132 9.67 -15.76 0.48
C GLN A 132 10.79 -14.87 -0.08
N LYS A 133 11.76 -15.45 -0.82
CA LYS A 133 12.82 -14.68 -1.48
C LYS A 133 12.25 -13.75 -2.54
N VAL A 134 11.33 -14.25 -3.37
CA VAL A 134 10.65 -13.44 -4.40
C VAL A 134 9.87 -12.28 -3.76
N THR A 135 9.04 -12.55 -2.76
CA THR A 135 8.22 -11.54 -2.11
C THR A 135 9.06 -10.54 -1.30
N ALA A 136 10.16 -10.98 -0.68
CA ALA A 136 11.10 -10.09 0.00
C ALA A 136 11.78 -9.11 -0.98
N ALA A 137 12.16 -9.58 -2.18
CA ALA A 137 12.71 -8.70 -3.22
C ALA A 137 11.69 -7.64 -3.66
N VAL A 138 10.42 -8.02 -3.83
CA VAL A 138 9.34 -7.06 -4.16
C VAL A 138 9.17 -6.02 -3.06
N LYS A 139 9.10 -6.42 -1.79
CA LYS A 139 8.90 -5.51 -0.63
C LYS A 139 10.03 -4.50 -0.46
N LYS A 140 11.26 -4.87 -0.86
CA LYS A 140 12.46 -4.02 -0.79
C LYS A 140 12.57 -3.01 -1.94
N ARG A 141 11.67 -3.05 -2.94
CA ARG A 141 11.73 -2.11 -4.07
C ARG A 141 11.60 -0.67 -3.58
N PHE A 142 12.43 0.19 -4.16
CA PHE A 142 12.42 1.62 -3.89
C PHE A 142 12.67 2.34 -5.21
N THR A 143 11.60 2.78 -5.87
CA THR A 143 11.64 3.52 -7.13
C THR A 143 11.52 5.02 -6.86
N SER A 144 11.93 5.87 -7.80
CA SER A 144 11.94 7.32 -7.62
C SER A 144 10.58 8.00 -7.78
N ASN A 145 9.57 7.27 -8.25
CA ASN A 145 8.24 7.83 -8.45
C ASN A 145 7.67 8.36 -7.12
N GLN A 146 7.00 9.51 -7.18
CA GLN A 146 6.29 10.06 -6.03
C GLN A 146 5.02 9.24 -5.78
N PRO A 147 4.86 8.62 -4.60
CA PRO A 147 3.65 7.85 -4.31
C PRO A 147 2.48 8.77 -3.99
N ASP A 148 1.30 8.43 -4.51
CA ASP A 148 0.05 8.95 -3.95
C ASP A 148 -0.33 8.07 -2.74
N THR A 149 -0.23 8.65 -1.55
CA THR A 149 -0.48 7.96 -0.28
C THR A 149 -1.95 7.95 0.13
N ALA A 150 -2.83 8.62 -0.62
CA ALA A 150 -4.28 8.60 -0.43
C ALA A 150 -4.89 7.39 -1.14
N LEU A 151 -4.91 6.24 -0.50
CA LEU A 151 -5.36 5.00 -1.12
C LEU A 151 -6.89 4.82 -1.05
N ALA A 152 -7.51 4.42 -2.16
CA ALA A 152 -8.90 3.98 -2.17
C ALA A 152 -9.02 2.55 -1.63
N GLN A 153 -10.16 2.19 -1.04
CA GLN A 153 -10.43 0.79 -0.71
C GLN A 153 -10.46 -0.04 -2.02
N PRO A 154 -9.65 -1.11 -2.14
CA PRO A 154 -9.44 -1.80 -3.42
C PRO A 154 -10.60 -2.67 -3.89
N SER A 155 -11.55 -2.98 -3.00
CA SER A 155 -12.74 -3.76 -3.34
C SER A 155 -13.94 -3.34 -2.51
N ALA A 156 -15.15 -3.52 -3.04
CA ALA A 156 -16.37 -3.34 -2.28
C ALA A 156 -16.48 -4.42 -1.18
N GLY A 157 -17.05 -4.03 -0.04
CA GLY A 157 -17.30 -4.92 1.09
C GLY A 157 -16.87 -4.32 2.43
N PRO A 158 -17.36 -4.88 3.55
CA PRO A 158 -16.96 -4.45 4.88
C PRO A 158 -15.56 -4.95 5.22
N LEU A 159 -14.85 -4.17 6.07
CA LEU A 159 -13.59 -4.56 6.65
C LEU A 159 -13.85 -5.63 7.73
N SER A 160 -13.33 -6.85 7.54
CA SER A 160 -13.69 -8.00 8.37
C SER A 160 -12.60 -8.40 9.37
N SER A 161 -11.33 -8.42 8.97
CA SER A 161 -10.20 -8.78 9.83
C SER A 161 -9.14 -7.68 9.74
N ARG A 162 -8.87 -7.03 10.88
CA ARG A 162 -8.00 -5.85 10.90
C ARG A 162 -6.53 -6.23 10.99
N PHE A 163 -5.67 -5.28 10.63
CA PHE A 163 -4.23 -5.38 10.75
C PHE A 163 -3.79 -5.60 12.21
N GLY A 164 -2.69 -6.34 12.41
CA GLY A 164 -2.02 -6.53 13.68
C GLY A 164 -2.60 -7.63 14.57
N LEU A 165 -3.73 -8.25 14.25
CA LEU A 165 -4.32 -9.33 15.05
C LEU A 165 -3.31 -10.46 15.29
N ARG A 166 -3.10 -10.86 16.56
CA ARG A 166 -2.23 -11.98 16.96
C ARG A 166 -2.92 -13.30 16.59
N ARG A 167 -2.44 -13.96 15.53
CA ARG A 167 -3.11 -15.12 14.94
C ARG A 167 -2.71 -16.43 15.58
N PHE A 168 -3.72 -17.29 15.82
CA PHE A 168 -3.58 -18.71 16.19
C PHE A 168 -4.34 -19.55 15.18
N PHE A 169 -3.65 -20.46 14.48
CA PHE A 169 -4.29 -21.39 13.55
C PHE A 169 -4.25 -22.80 14.14
N ASN A 170 -5.41 -23.41 14.31
CA ASN A 170 -5.55 -24.74 14.95
C ASN A 170 -4.83 -24.81 16.31
N GLY A 171 -4.90 -23.74 17.10
CA GLY A 171 -4.24 -23.61 18.40
C GLY A 171 -2.76 -23.20 18.37
N GLN A 172 -2.12 -23.21 17.20
CA GLN A 172 -0.70 -22.88 17.07
C GLN A 172 -0.49 -21.39 16.78
N PRO A 173 0.46 -20.68 17.46
CA PRO A 173 0.76 -19.28 17.17
C PRO A 173 1.32 -19.14 15.75
N ARG A 174 0.95 -18.05 15.10
CA ARG A 174 1.38 -17.66 13.75
C ARG A 174 1.77 -16.17 13.73
N ASN A 175 2.44 -15.77 12.65
CA ASN A 175 2.72 -14.34 12.43
C ASN A 175 1.43 -13.53 12.51
N PRO A 176 1.47 -12.33 13.10
CA PRO A 176 0.33 -11.45 13.16
C PRO A 176 -0.27 -11.16 11.78
N HIS A 177 -1.51 -10.72 11.73
CA HIS A 177 -2.17 -10.31 10.52
C HIS A 177 -1.48 -9.09 9.90
N ALA A 178 -0.79 -9.26 8.79
CA ALA A 178 0.02 -8.23 8.14
C ALA A 178 -0.74 -7.45 7.04
N GLY A 179 -2.06 -7.35 7.15
CA GLY A 179 -2.92 -6.66 6.20
C GLY A 179 -4.32 -6.42 6.75
N LEU A 180 -5.24 -6.12 5.86
CA LEU A 180 -6.64 -5.84 6.13
C LEU A 180 -7.49 -6.74 5.24
N ASP A 181 -8.45 -7.46 5.83
CA ASP A 181 -9.33 -8.31 5.06
C ASP A 181 -10.63 -7.57 4.70
N VAL A 182 -11.01 -7.61 3.41
CA VAL A 182 -12.28 -7.09 2.90
C VAL A 182 -13.18 -8.28 2.57
N ALA A 183 -14.29 -8.41 3.29
CA ALA A 183 -15.24 -9.50 3.09
C ALA A 183 -16.12 -9.21 1.87
N ALA A 184 -16.01 -10.07 0.84
CA ALA A 184 -16.89 -10.04 -0.32
C ALA A 184 -16.89 -11.40 -1.02
N GLY A 185 -17.93 -11.64 -1.82
CA GLY A 185 -18.08 -12.91 -2.54
C GLY A 185 -17.03 -13.12 -3.63
N PRO A 186 -16.82 -14.39 -4.05
CA PRO A 186 -15.97 -14.72 -5.19
C PRO A 186 -16.37 -13.93 -6.44
N GLY A 187 -15.41 -13.50 -7.25
CA GLY A 187 -15.66 -12.73 -8.45
C GLY A 187 -15.83 -11.23 -8.26
N THR A 188 -15.94 -10.74 -6.99
CA THR A 188 -15.98 -9.29 -6.72
C THR A 188 -14.71 -8.62 -7.26
N PRO A 189 -14.84 -7.51 -8.03
CA PRO A 189 -13.68 -6.83 -8.62
C PRO A 189 -12.70 -6.29 -7.57
N VAL A 190 -11.41 -6.46 -7.84
CA VAL A 190 -10.30 -5.85 -7.09
C VAL A 190 -9.63 -4.83 -7.99
N ARG A 191 -9.48 -3.59 -7.49
CA ARG A 191 -9.01 -2.44 -8.26
C ARG A 191 -7.79 -1.79 -7.63
N ALA A 192 -6.96 -1.14 -8.46
CA ALA A 192 -5.82 -0.35 -8.00
C ALA A 192 -6.30 0.83 -7.13
N PRO A 193 -5.75 1.02 -5.91
CA PRO A 193 -6.15 2.09 -5.00
C PRO A 193 -5.59 3.46 -5.39
N SER A 194 -4.50 3.47 -6.15
CA SER A 194 -3.83 4.64 -6.75
C SER A 194 -2.99 4.18 -7.94
N ASP A 195 -2.39 5.12 -8.66
CA ASP A 195 -1.49 4.84 -9.77
C ASP A 195 -0.27 4.03 -9.30
N ALA A 196 0.17 3.08 -10.12
CA ALA A 196 1.27 2.19 -9.78
C ALA A 196 1.84 1.44 -11.00
N VAL A 197 2.94 0.73 -10.77
CA VAL A 197 3.45 -0.30 -11.67
C VAL A 197 3.25 -1.66 -11.03
N VAL A 198 2.77 -2.65 -11.78
CA VAL A 198 2.67 -4.04 -11.30
C VAL A 198 4.08 -4.57 -11.05
N ALA A 199 4.44 -4.74 -9.78
CA ALA A 199 5.78 -5.17 -9.39
C ALA A 199 5.98 -6.69 -9.55
N ASN A 200 4.93 -7.47 -9.27
CA ASN A 200 4.94 -8.93 -9.40
C ASN A 200 3.51 -9.49 -9.40
N THR A 201 3.34 -10.67 -9.98
CA THR A 201 2.13 -11.50 -9.91
C THR A 201 2.52 -12.96 -9.77
N GLY A 202 1.70 -13.78 -9.09
CA GLY A 202 1.98 -15.21 -8.99
C GLY A 202 0.94 -15.96 -8.14
N ASP A 203 1.02 -17.29 -8.18
CA ASP A 203 0.33 -18.18 -7.25
C ASP A 203 1.31 -18.62 -6.15
N TYR A 204 1.07 -18.17 -4.93
CA TYR A 204 1.92 -18.43 -3.77
C TYR A 204 1.23 -19.41 -2.81
N PHE A 205 2.01 -20.25 -2.16
CA PHE A 205 1.51 -21.31 -1.28
C PHE A 205 0.53 -20.82 -0.22
N PHE A 206 0.88 -19.73 0.49
CA PHE A 206 0.00 -19.16 1.52
C PHE A 206 -0.92 -18.07 0.98
N ASN A 207 -0.43 -17.22 0.08
CA ASN A 207 -1.16 -16.05 -0.38
C ASN A 207 -2.12 -16.37 -1.53
N GLY A 208 -1.96 -17.53 -2.21
CA GLY A 208 -2.68 -17.85 -3.43
C GLY A 208 -2.35 -16.88 -4.56
N ASN A 209 -3.26 -16.71 -5.50
CA ASN A 209 -3.12 -15.75 -6.57
C ASN A 209 -2.97 -14.34 -6.01
N THR A 210 -1.86 -13.71 -6.33
CA THR A 210 -1.41 -12.44 -5.71
C THR A 210 -0.94 -11.46 -6.76
N VAL A 211 -1.28 -10.19 -6.57
CA VAL A 211 -0.74 -9.04 -7.31
C VAL A 211 -0.01 -8.15 -6.31
N PHE A 212 1.18 -7.66 -6.69
CA PHE A 212 1.91 -6.61 -5.98
C PHE A 212 1.99 -5.37 -6.86
N LEU A 213 1.70 -4.21 -6.30
CA LEU A 213 1.85 -2.90 -6.95
C LEU A 213 2.96 -2.09 -6.28
N ASP A 214 3.79 -1.44 -7.09
CA ASP A 214 4.81 -0.47 -6.68
C ASP A 214 4.29 0.94 -6.98
N HIS A 215 4.01 1.72 -5.93
CA HIS A 215 3.53 3.09 -6.02
C HIS A 215 4.66 4.13 -6.01
N GLY A 216 5.89 3.67 -5.75
CA GLY A 216 7.07 4.52 -5.63
C GLY A 216 7.59 4.62 -4.19
N GLN A 217 8.86 4.97 -4.06
CA GLN A 217 9.56 5.24 -2.80
C GLN A 217 9.30 4.24 -1.68
N GLY A 218 9.22 2.93 -2.02
CA GLY A 218 9.01 1.87 -1.04
C GLY A 218 7.56 1.71 -0.54
N LEU A 219 6.59 2.39 -1.16
CA LEU A 219 5.17 2.12 -0.94
C LEU A 219 4.72 1.02 -1.90
N ILE A 220 4.48 -0.16 -1.35
CA ILE A 220 4.03 -1.36 -2.08
C ILE A 220 2.68 -1.78 -1.52
N THR A 221 1.76 -2.21 -2.40
CA THR A 221 0.51 -2.85 -1.97
C THR A 221 0.42 -4.27 -2.52
N ALA A 222 -0.27 -5.15 -1.79
CA ALA A 222 -0.45 -6.54 -2.18
C ALA A 222 -1.92 -6.97 -2.05
N TYR A 223 -2.39 -7.75 -3.04
CA TYR A 223 -3.77 -8.23 -3.19
C TYR A 223 -3.72 -9.74 -3.30
N MET A 224 -4.21 -10.45 -2.31
CA MET A 224 -4.04 -11.90 -2.17
C MET A 224 -5.39 -12.63 -2.20
N HIS A 225 -5.31 -13.95 -2.35
CA HIS A 225 -6.43 -14.89 -2.38
C HIS A 225 -7.36 -14.70 -3.61
N LEU A 226 -6.83 -14.11 -4.69
CA LEU A 226 -7.60 -13.82 -5.90
C LEU A 226 -8.04 -15.11 -6.61
N SER A 227 -9.21 -15.07 -7.27
CA SER A 227 -9.66 -16.13 -8.18
C SER A 227 -9.00 -16.04 -9.54
N ARG A 228 -8.68 -14.82 -10.00
CA ARG A 228 -7.95 -14.54 -11.24
C ARG A 228 -7.11 -13.28 -11.11
N ILE A 229 -6.11 -13.16 -11.96
CA ILE A 229 -5.23 -12.00 -12.09
C ILE A 229 -5.45 -11.45 -13.51
N ASP A 230 -5.75 -10.15 -13.62
CA ASP A 230 -6.07 -9.49 -14.90
C ASP A 230 -4.94 -8.55 -15.38
N VAL A 231 -3.79 -8.55 -14.68
CA VAL A 231 -2.62 -7.71 -14.96
C VAL A 231 -1.33 -8.53 -15.01
N ARG A 232 -0.26 -7.96 -15.56
CA ARG A 232 1.06 -8.60 -15.68
C ARG A 232 2.19 -7.73 -15.11
N PRO A 233 3.30 -8.31 -14.65
CA PRO A 233 4.46 -7.56 -14.18
C PRO A 233 4.96 -6.54 -15.21
N GLY A 234 5.32 -5.34 -14.73
CA GLY A 234 5.74 -4.20 -15.55
C GLY A 234 4.60 -3.37 -16.13
N GLN A 235 3.35 -3.81 -16.03
CA GLN A 235 2.20 -3.02 -16.49
C GLN A 235 1.98 -1.82 -15.58
N THR A 236 1.81 -0.64 -16.17
CA THR A 236 1.30 0.55 -15.46
C THR A 236 -0.20 0.43 -15.30
N VAL A 237 -0.69 0.74 -14.10
CA VAL A 237 -2.11 0.78 -13.76
C VAL A 237 -2.43 2.14 -13.15
N ARG A 238 -3.63 2.65 -13.41
CA ARG A 238 -4.18 3.87 -12.81
C ARG A 238 -5.13 3.53 -11.69
N ARG A 239 -5.37 4.46 -10.79
CA ARG A 239 -6.42 4.36 -9.78
C ARG A 239 -7.73 3.88 -10.41
N GLY A 240 -8.32 2.81 -9.86
CA GLY A 240 -9.58 2.23 -10.33
C GLY A 240 -9.43 1.15 -11.40
N ASP A 241 -8.25 0.96 -12.01
CA ASP A 241 -8.03 -0.13 -12.97
C ASP A 241 -8.22 -1.50 -12.33
N LEU A 242 -8.76 -2.44 -13.10
CA LEU A 242 -9.03 -3.80 -12.64
C LEU A 242 -7.72 -4.59 -12.51
N LEU A 243 -7.49 -5.17 -11.33
CA LEU A 243 -6.33 -6.03 -11.04
C LEU A 243 -6.66 -7.52 -11.11
N GLY A 244 -7.93 -7.87 -10.83
CA GLY A 244 -8.41 -9.23 -10.73
C GLY A 244 -9.73 -9.30 -9.98
N ALA A 245 -10.04 -10.46 -9.41
CA ALA A 245 -11.27 -10.69 -8.66
C ALA A 245 -11.00 -11.48 -7.37
N ILE A 246 -11.81 -11.23 -6.35
CA ILE A 246 -11.78 -11.96 -5.07
C ILE A 246 -12.01 -13.45 -5.31
N GLY A 247 -11.27 -14.27 -4.58
CA GLY A 247 -11.37 -15.71 -4.57
C GLY A 247 -11.19 -16.30 -3.18
N ALA A 248 -10.67 -17.53 -3.15
CA ALA A 248 -10.35 -18.27 -1.94
C ALA A 248 -9.10 -19.14 -2.15
N THR A 249 -8.14 -18.65 -2.95
CA THR A 249 -6.88 -19.36 -3.21
C THR A 249 -5.89 -19.19 -2.04
N GLY A 250 -4.94 -20.11 -1.88
CA GLY A 250 -3.98 -20.09 -0.79
C GLY A 250 -4.56 -20.54 0.55
N ARG A 251 -4.12 -19.92 1.67
CA ARG A 251 -4.52 -20.27 3.04
C ARG A 251 -5.63 -19.34 3.55
N VAL A 252 -6.87 -19.78 3.43
CA VAL A 252 -8.06 -19.02 3.79
C VAL A 252 -9.07 -19.84 4.57
N THR A 253 -10.00 -19.18 5.27
CA THR A 253 -11.18 -19.78 5.88
C THR A 253 -12.43 -19.64 5.00
N GLY A 254 -12.40 -18.75 4.05
CA GLY A 254 -13.49 -18.46 3.10
C GLY A 254 -13.11 -17.32 2.16
N PRO A 255 -13.96 -16.97 1.18
CA PRO A 255 -13.67 -15.94 0.21
C PRO A 255 -13.51 -14.56 0.86
N HIS A 256 -12.43 -13.86 0.54
CA HIS A 256 -12.15 -12.47 0.92
C HIS A 256 -10.96 -11.93 0.12
N LEU A 257 -10.79 -10.63 0.11
CA LEU A 257 -9.53 -10.00 -0.28
C LEU A 257 -8.68 -9.77 0.97
N HIS A 258 -7.46 -10.31 1.00
CA HIS A 258 -6.43 -9.84 1.91
C HIS A 258 -5.64 -8.73 1.21
N TRP A 259 -5.70 -7.51 1.75
CA TRP A 259 -5.01 -6.33 1.25
C TRP A 259 -3.93 -5.89 2.23
N ALA A 260 -2.69 -5.83 1.77
CA ALA A 260 -1.56 -5.37 2.58
C ALA A 260 -0.97 -4.08 2.00
N VAL A 261 -0.54 -3.19 2.89
CA VAL A 261 0.28 -2.02 2.59
C VAL A 261 1.64 -2.23 3.22
N ILE A 262 2.68 -2.10 2.42
CA ILE A 262 4.08 -2.21 2.83
C ILE A 262 4.72 -0.84 2.61
N LEU A 263 5.34 -0.29 3.63
CA LEU A 263 6.07 0.98 3.56
C LEU A 263 7.49 0.73 4.05
N ASN A 264 8.49 1.05 3.22
CA ASN A 264 9.91 0.84 3.54
C ASN A 264 10.18 -0.61 4.02
N ASN A 265 9.78 -1.59 3.20
CA ASN A 265 9.91 -3.03 3.48
C ASN A 265 9.13 -3.53 4.72
N THR A 266 8.29 -2.71 5.36
CA THR A 266 7.57 -3.00 6.59
C THR A 266 6.05 -3.04 6.32
N PRO A 267 5.33 -4.13 6.63
CA PRO A 267 3.88 -4.14 6.63
C PRO A 267 3.32 -3.17 7.68
N VAL A 268 2.41 -2.30 7.26
CA VAL A 268 1.77 -1.28 8.10
C VAL A 268 0.25 -1.35 7.98
N ASP A 269 -0.45 -0.76 8.94
CA ASP A 269 -1.92 -0.76 8.99
C ASP A 269 -2.51 -0.03 7.75
N PRO A 270 -3.16 -0.75 6.82
CA PRO A 270 -3.72 -0.18 5.60
C PRO A 270 -4.78 0.89 5.85
N GLU A 271 -5.48 0.83 6.99
CA GLU A 271 -6.51 1.82 7.33
C GLU A 271 -5.92 3.23 7.49
N LEU A 272 -4.63 3.37 7.74
CA LEU A 272 -3.96 4.67 7.86
C LEU A 272 -3.88 5.41 6.51
N PHE A 273 -3.96 4.70 5.40
CA PHE A 273 -3.87 5.22 4.04
C PHE A 273 -5.24 5.44 3.39
N LEU A 274 -6.31 4.86 3.98
CA LEU A 274 -7.64 4.98 3.38
C LEU A 274 -8.12 6.42 3.39
N THR A 275 -8.46 6.92 2.20
CA THR A 275 -9.24 8.16 2.07
C THR A 275 -10.60 7.95 2.71
N ARG A 276 -10.98 8.82 3.65
CA ARG A 276 -12.37 8.85 4.10
C ARG A 276 -13.22 9.24 2.89
N ARG A 277 -14.20 8.42 2.52
CA ARG A 277 -15.25 8.90 1.63
C ARG A 277 -15.94 10.06 2.35
N PRO A 278 -16.16 11.19 1.66
CA PRO A 278 -16.94 12.28 2.22
C PRO A 278 -18.33 11.82 2.59
#